data_06915b86e7e48885bb38a9f65fce0174
#
_entry.id   06915b86e7e48885bb38a9f65fce0174
#
_cell.length_a   1.000
_cell.length_b   1.000
_cell.length_c   1.000
_cell.angle_alpha   90.00
_cell.angle_beta   90.00
_cell.angle_gamma   90.00
#
_symmetry.space_group_name_H-M   'P 1'
#
loop_
_entity.id
_entity.type
_entity.pdbx_description
1 polymer ?
#
loop_
_entity_poly.entity_id
_entity_poly.type
_entity_poly.pdbx_seq_one_letter_code
_entity_poly.pdbx_strand_id
1 'polypeptide(L)'
;MMSYFPPPDPADWERSAPEAAGFDPPSLAAATSFAAEHETPWGRDLAEVVERDFGEAPPWNEALGPVRPRGGPNGLVLHHGTIVAEWGDTGQIDLTFSVAKSYLSILAGLAFDRGLIRDVHEPVRRAVDDGGFDGPHNGAITWHHLLQQTSEWEGELWGKPDLVDRNRSAGGRPATGKKGTHRDLQPPGSFWEYNDVRVNRLSLALLRLWRRPLPEVFRELVMEPIGASRDWEWHGYRNSYVEIDGKRIQSVSGGSHWGGGVFIHARDQARIGLLMSRGGEWNGSRILSREWIERMRAPCALNPQYGYLWWLNTDRSLFPSAPASGFSASGAGGNLTWIDPENEIVAVLRWIDPAARDGFLRLLMKPIRQ
;
A
#
# COMPACT_ATOMS: atom_id res chain seq x y z
N MET A 1 -0.43 29.92 6.90
CA MET A 1 -0.38 29.91 5.43
C MET A 1 -1.48 28.97 4.93
N MET A 2 -2.10 29.25 3.78
CA MET A 2 -3.00 28.26 3.17
C MET A 2 -2.17 27.11 2.66
N SER A 3 -2.61 25.87 2.90
CA SER A 3 -1.93 24.68 2.42
C SER A 3 -2.04 24.62 0.89
N TYR A 4 -0.92 24.42 0.19
CA TYR A 4 -0.91 24.25 -1.26
C TYR A 4 -1.36 22.84 -1.64
N PHE A 5 -2.22 22.74 -2.66
CA PHE A 5 -2.66 21.49 -3.28
C PHE A 5 -2.35 21.54 -4.78
N PRO A 6 -1.68 20.52 -5.31
CA PRO A 6 -1.32 20.52 -6.73
C PRO A 6 -2.55 20.46 -7.63
N PRO A 7 -2.57 21.26 -8.71
CA PRO A 7 -3.63 21.22 -9.71
C PRO A 7 -3.67 19.86 -10.44
N PRO A 8 -4.78 19.54 -11.15
CA PRO A 8 -4.88 18.28 -11.89
C PRO A 8 -3.82 18.13 -12.99
N ASP A 9 -3.45 19.23 -13.68
CA ASP A 9 -2.39 19.18 -14.69
C ASP A 9 -1.02 19.06 -13.98
N PRO A 10 -0.27 17.96 -14.22
CA PRO A 10 1.04 17.79 -13.61
C PRO A 10 2.09 18.80 -14.10
N ALA A 11 1.88 19.48 -15.23
CA ALA A 11 2.76 20.54 -15.71
C ALA A 11 2.67 21.79 -14.83
N ASP A 12 1.51 22.02 -14.20
CA ASP A 12 1.25 23.16 -13.31
C ASP A 12 1.61 22.88 -11.85
N TRP A 13 2.15 21.69 -11.51
CA TRP A 13 2.55 21.37 -10.15
C TRP A 13 3.72 22.22 -9.71
N GLU A 14 3.51 23.05 -8.69
CA GLU A 14 4.53 23.98 -8.20
C GLU A 14 5.80 23.25 -7.73
N ARG A 15 6.94 23.88 -8.03
CA ARG A 15 8.27 23.46 -7.62
C ARG A 15 8.86 24.51 -6.71
N SER A 16 9.47 24.09 -5.63
CA SER A 16 10.20 24.96 -4.71
C SER A 16 11.70 24.66 -4.77
N ALA A 17 12.51 25.70 -4.77
CA ALA A 17 13.96 25.51 -4.61
C ALA A 17 14.23 24.87 -3.23
N PRO A 18 15.19 23.93 -3.11
CA PRO A 18 15.51 23.26 -1.86
C PRO A 18 15.72 24.22 -0.69
N GLU A 19 16.48 25.29 -0.90
CA GLU A 19 16.77 26.30 0.13
C GLU A 19 15.52 27.02 0.61
N ALA A 20 14.63 27.37 -0.31
CA ALA A 20 13.37 28.04 0.02
C ALA A 20 12.41 27.11 0.78
N ALA A 21 12.53 25.81 0.57
CA ALA A 21 11.81 24.76 1.28
C ALA A 21 12.51 24.32 2.59
N GLY A 22 13.65 24.95 2.95
CA GLY A 22 14.37 24.65 4.18
C GLY A 22 15.32 23.45 4.10
N PHE A 23 15.50 22.83 2.93
CA PHE A 23 16.45 21.74 2.75
C PHE A 23 17.87 22.23 2.50
N ASP A 24 18.85 21.42 2.92
CA ASP A 24 20.24 21.57 2.50
C ASP A 24 20.39 21.03 1.07
N PRO A 25 20.66 21.88 0.05
CA PRO A 25 20.65 21.42 -1.34
C PRO A 25 21.64 20.31 -1.64
N PRO A 26 22.91 20.34 -1.13
CA PRO A 26 23.83 19.22 -1.30
C PRO A 26 23.29 17.90 -0.74
N SER A 27 22.61 17.91 0.41
CA SER A 27 22.04 16.71 1.03
C SER A 27 20.86 16.18 0.23
N LEU A 28 19.99 17.06 -0.27
CA LEU A 28 18.85 16.65 -1.11
C LEU A 28 19.33 16.10 -2.46
N ALA A 29 20.32 16.74 -3.09
CA ALA A 29 20.96 16.24 -4.31
C ALA A 29 21.64 14.89 -4.08
N ALA A 30 22.32 14.71 -2.94
CA ALA A 30 22.91 13.42 -2.57
C ALA A 30 21.83 12.35 -2.34
N ALA A 31 20.66 12.69 -1.77
CA ALA A 31 19.56 11.76 -1.59
C ALA A 31 19.01 11.26 -2.95
N THR A 32 18.78 12.17 -3.90
CA THR A 32 18.27 11.80 -5.23
C THR A 32 19.28 10.96 -6.03
N SER A 33 20.57 11.33 -6.01
CA SER A 33 21.64 10.54 -6.62
C SER A 33 21.74 9.15 -5.98
N PHE A 34 21.71 9.09 -4.65
CA PHE A 34 21.72 7.84 -3.91
C PHE A 34 20.56 6.93 -4.30
N ALA A 35 19.34 7.47 -4.43
CA ALA A 35 18.17 6.67 -4.85
C ALA A 35 18.32 6.16 -6.29
N ALA A 36 18.87 6.95 -7.20
CA ALA A 36 19.11 6.57 -8.58
C ALA A 36 20.21 5.50 -8.73
N GLU A 37 21.25 5.55 -7.89
CA GLU A 37 22.40 4.63 -7.91
C GLU A 37 22.10 3.29 -7.20
N HIS A 38 21.14 3.26 -6.28
CA HIS A 38 20.76 2.06 -5.54
C HIS A 38 19.48 1.44 -6.09
N GLU A 39 19.53 1.08 -7.38
CA GLU A 39 18.42 0.36 -8.02
C GLU A 39 18.22 -1.02 -7.41
N THR A 40 16.97 -1.45 -7.27
CA THR A 40 16.64 -2.84 -6.89
C THR A 40 17.39 -3.86 -7.77
N PRO A 41 17.87 -4.98 -7.21
CA PRO A 41 18.53 -6.03 -8.01
C PRO A 41 17.58 -6.80 -8.93
N TRP A 42 16.27 -6.52 -8.87
CA TRP A 42 15.29 -7.16 -9.73
C TRP A 42 15.49 -6.80 -11.20
N GLY A 43 15.39 -7.80 -12.10
CA GLY A 43 15.38 -7.58 -13.54
C GLY A 43 14.22 -6.69 -13.99
N ARG A 44 14.32 -6.23 -15.25
CA ARG A 44 13.23 -5.43 -15.86
C ARG A 44 12.01 -6.27 -16.20
N ASP A 45 12.19 -7.54 -16.52
CA ASP A 45 11.08 -8.47 -16.75
C ASP A 45 10.53 -8.94 -15.41
N LEU A 46 9.40 -8.35 -15.02
CA LEU A 46 8.74 -8.70 -13.77
C LEU A 46 8.01 -10.05 -13.83
N ALA A 47 7.75 -10.61 -15.01
CA ALA A 47 7.14 -11.93 -15.10
C ALA A 47 8.11 -13.00 -14.57
N GLU A 48 9.38 -12.93 -14.97
CA GLU A 48 10.41 -13.82 -14.43
C GLU A 48 10.59 -13.65 -12.91
N VAL A 49 10.51 -12.39 -12.43
CA VAL A 49 10.63 -12.09 -10.99
C VAL A 49 9.49 -12.70 -10.20
N VAL A 50 8.25 -12.51 -10.66
CA VAL A 50 7.05 -13.03 -9.96
C VAL A 50 7.06 -14.55 -9.90
N GLU A 51 7.43 -15.23 -10.97
CA GLU A 51 7.45 -16.69 -11.00
C GLU A 51 8.60 -17.30 -10.20
N ARG A 52 9.76 -16.64 -10.15
CA ARG A 52 10.98 -17.18 -9.53
C ARG A 52 11.17 -16.76 -8.08
N ASP A 53 10.92 -15.48 -7.75
CA ASP A 53 11.45 -14.87 -6.53
C ASP A 53 10.48 -14.87 -5.35
N PHE A 54 9.18 -15.18 -5.55
CA PHE A 54 8.24 -15.28 -4.44
C PHE A 54 8.24 -16.65 -3.74
N GLY A 55 8.90 -17.66 -4.30
CA GLY A 55 9.29 -18.91 -3.62
C GLY A 55 8.17 -19.93 -3.41
N GLU A 56 7.05 -19.82 -4.13
CA GLU A 56 6.03 -20.87 -4.14
C GLU A 56 6.47 -22.06 -5.02
N ALA A 57 6.06 -23.27 -4.62
CA ALA A 57 6.16 -24.43 -5.47
C ALA A 57 5.03 -24.43 -6.52
N PRO A 58 5.26 -25.03 -7.71
CA PRO A 58 4.17 -25.30 -8.65
C PRO A 58 3.03 -26.10 -8.00
N PRO A 59 1.75 -25.85 -8.32
CA PRO A 59 1.25 -24.89 -9.31
C PRO A 59 1.05 -23.45 -8.76
N TRP A 60 1.45 -23.16 -7.54
CA TRP A 60 1.11 -21.90 -6.86
C TRP A 60 2.04 -20.75 -7.22
N ASN A 61 3.14 -20.99 -7.93
CA ASN A 61 4.05 -19.96 -8.43
C ASN A 61 3.54 -19.24 -9.70
N GLU A 62 2.48 -19.76 -10.34
CA GLU A 62 1.97 -19.21 -11.60
C GLU A 62 1.42 -17.78 -11.40
N ALA A 63 1.85 -16.84 -12.26
CA ALA A 63 1.28 -15.51 -12.35
C ALA A 63 -0.15 -15.58 -12.90
N LEU A 64 -1.11 -14.99 -12.20
CA LEU A 64 -2.54 -15.03 -12.52
C LEU A 64 -3.07 -13.69 -13.05
N GLY A 65 -2.42 -12.60 -12.69
CA GLY A 65 -2.76 -11.26 -13.15
C GLY A 65 -1.73 -10.68 -14.11
N PRO A 66 -2.01 -9.55 -14.75
CA PRO A 66 -1.08 -8.91 -15.66
C PRO A 66 0.22 -8.53 -14.93
N VAL A 67 1.33 -8.76 -15.62
CA VAL A 67 2.68 -8.34 -15.23
C VAL A 67 3.29 -7.69 -16.46
N ARG A 68 3.97 -6.56 -16.28
CA ARG A 68 4.60 -5.79 -17.36
C ARG A 68 6.06 -5.51 -16.99
N PRO A 69 6.96 -5.35 -17.97
CA PRO A 69 8.32 -4.89 -17.70
C PRO A 69 8.29 -3.56 -16.92
N ARG A 70 9.21 -3.41 -15.97
CA ARG A 70 9.32 -2.20 -15.13
C ARG A 70 10.25 -1.14 -15.72
N GLY A 71 10.00 0.10 -15.35
CA GLY A 71 10.89 1.23 -15.59
C GLY A 71 12.16 1.23 -14.73
N GLY A 72 12.94 2.30 -14.85
CA GLY A 72 14.10 2.60 -14.04
C GLY A 72 13.76 3.15 -12.65
N PRO A 73 14.78 3.32 -11.78
CA PRO A 73 14.59 4.00 -10.53
C PRO A 73 14.12 5.44 -10.79
N ASN A 74 13.06 5.80 -10.13
CA ASN A 74 12.49 7.15 -10.22
C ASN A 74 11.80 7.52 -8.91
N GLY A 75 11.53 8.80 -8.73
CA GLY A 75 10.80 9.25 -7.57
C GLY A 75 10.75 10.76 -7.44
N LEU A 76 10.05 11.21 -6.42
CA LEU A 76 9.97 12.63 -6.08
C LEU A 76 9.79 12.84 -4.59
N VAL A 77 10.14 14.04 -4.14
CA VAL A 77 9.93 14.52 -2.77
C VAL A 77 9.03 15.74 -2.81
N LEU A 78 7.97 15.69 -2.02
CA LEU A 78 7.12 16.84 -1.72
C LEU A 78 7.46 17.40 -0.35
N HIS A 79 7.42 18.73 -0.23
CA HIS A 79 7.37 19.44 1.03
C HIS A 79 6.25 20.47 0.97
N HIS A 80 5.37 20.47 1.94
CA HIS A 80 4.14 21.29 1.95
C HIS A 80 3.32 21.20 0.66
N GLY A 81 3.40 20.06 -0.04
CA GLY A 81 2.67 19.79 -1.29
C GLY A 81 3.40 20.22 -2.56
N THR A 82 4.48 21.02 -2.50
CA THR A 82 5.30 21.41 -3.65
C THR A 82 6.40 20.38 -3.93
N ILE A 83 6.80 20.22 -5.18
CA ILE A 83 7.93 19.34 -5.55
C ILE A 83 9.23 20.05 -5.22
N VAL A 84 10.06 19.45 -4.34
CA VAL A 84 11.39 19.97 -3.98
C VAL A 84 12.52 19.17 -4.63
N ALA A 85 12.25 17.92 -5.01
CA ALA A 85 13.17 17.09 -5.78
C ALA A 85 12.39 16.08 -6.63
N GLU A 86 12.95 15.73 -7.78
CA GLU A 86 12.39 14.73 -8.70
C GLU A 86 13.52 14.12 -9.53
N TRP A 87 13.49 12.81 -9.76
CA TRP A 87 14.50 12.11 -10.54
C TRP A 87 13.91 10.95 -11.33
N GLY A 88 14.56 10.56 -12.42
CA GLY A 88 14.09 9.51 -13.33
C GLY A 88 12.81 9.88 -14.04
N ASP A 89 12.13 8.87 -14.60
CA ASP A 89 10.84 9.05 -15.28
C ASP A 89 9.69 8.86 -14.29
N THR A 90 9.25 9.95 -13.67
CA THR A 90 8.12 9.95 -12.70
C THR A 90 6.76 9.82 -13.35
N GLY A 91 6.68 9.89 -14.69
CA GLY A 91 5.49 9.59 -15.47
C GLY A 91 5.37 8.12 -15.86
N GLN A 92 6.41 7.31 -15.65
CA GLN A 92 6.37 5.88 -15.93
C GLN A 92 5.30 5.17 -15.11
N ILE A 93 4.39 4.46 -15.79
CA ILE A 93 3.34 3.67 -15.14
C ILE A 93 3.88 2.28 -14.86
N ASP A 94 4.08 2.00 -13.58
CA ASP A 94 4.67 0.75 -13.11
C ASP A 94 3.80 0.08 -12.05
N LEU A 95 3.98 -1.24 -11.91
CA LEU A 95 3.38 -2.04 -10.87
C LEU A 95 3.90 -1.62 -9.49
N THR A 96 3.00 -1.40 -8.52
CA THR A 96 3.37 -0.96 -7.18
C THR A 96 3.58 -2.09 -6.19
N PHE A 97 3.17 -3.30 -6.53
CA PHE A 97 3.08 -4.42 -5.59
C PHE A 97 2.24 -4.07 -4.35
N SER A 98 2.75 -4.35 -3.18
CA SER A 98 2.00 -4.26 -1.92
C SER A 98 1.64 -2.83 -1.47
N VAL A 99 2.05 -1.79 -2.17
CA VAL A 99 1.48 -0.43 -1.98
C VAL A 99 -0.04 -0.46 -2.14
N ALA A 100 -0.56 -1.32 -3.04
CA ALA A 100 -2.00 -1.53 -3.24
C ALA A 100 -2.77 -1.91 -1.97
N LYS A 101 -2.11 -2.56 -0.98
CA LYS A 101 -2.74 -2.88 0.31
C LYS A 101 -3.18 -1.62 1.05
N SER A 102 -2.34 -0.59 1.05
CA SER A 102 -2.68 0.69 1.67
C SER A 102 -3.86 1.37 0.97
N TYR A 103 -4.05 1.14 -0.32
CA TYR A 103 -5.23 1.63 -1.05
C TYR A 103 -6.50 0.85 -0.70
N LEU A 104 -6.40 -0.45 -0.39
CA LEU A 104 -7.52 -1.20 0.20
C LEU A 104 -7.91 -0.65 1.57
N SER A 105 -6.93 -0.21 2.38
CA SER A 105 -7.21 0.48 3.64
C SER A 105 -7.99 1.78 3.43
N ILE A 106 -7.66 2.56 2.40
CA ILE A 106 -8.41 3.77 2.04
C ILE A 106 -9.86 3.41 1.66
N LEU A 107 -10.06 2.38 0.83
CA LEU A 107 -11.40 1.91 0.45
C LEU A 107 -12.23 1.39 1.64
N ALA A 108 -11.58 0.74 2.61
CA ALA A 108 -12.22 0.33 3.86
C ALA A 108 -12.62 1.55 4.70
N GLY A 109 -11.77 2.59 4.75
CA GLY A 109 -12.07 3.85 5.41
C GLY A 109 -13.25 4.58 4.80
N LEU A 110 -13.29 4.64 3.49
CA LEU A 110 -14.45 5.20 2.78
C LEU A 110 -15.74 4.42 3.04
N ALA A 111 -15.64 3.09 3.21
CA ALA A 111 -16.78 2.25 3.58
C ALA A 111 -17.21 2.49 5.03
N PHE A 112 -16.26 2.69 5.94
CA PHE A 112 -16.51 3.05 7.34
C PHE A 112 -17.19 4.43 7.43
N ASP A 113 -16.65 5.43 6.77
CA ASP A 113 -17.19 6.80 6.78
C ASP A 113 -18.61 6.90 6.22
N ARG A 114 -19.00 5.94 5.36
CA ARG A 114 -20.35 5.82 4.78
C ARG A 114 -21.27 4.89 5.53
N GLY A 115 -20.82 4.31 6.64
CA GLY A 115 -21.61 3.39 7.46
C GLY A 115 -21.83 2.00 6.83
N LEU A 116 -21.11 1.67 5.75
CA LEU A 116 -21.10 0.31 5.18
C LEU A 116 -20.38 -0.65 6.14
N ILE A 117 -19.28 -0.23 6.74
CA ILE A 117 -18.66 -0.85 7.92
C ILE A 117 -19.12 -0.04 9.12
N ARG A 118 -20.00 -0.58 9.94
CA ARG A 118 -20.55 0.14 11.11
C ARG A 118 -19.59 0.11 12.29
N ASP A 119 -18.96 -1.03 12.48
CA ASP A 119 -17.92 -1.23 13.50
C ASP A 119 -16.87 -2.19 12.93
N VAL A 120 -15.59 -1.78 13.00
CA VAL A 120 -14.48 -2.60 12.52
C VAL A 120 -14.30 -3.89 13.34
N HIS A 121 -14.84 -3.96 14.54
CA HIS A 121 -14.81 -5.13 15.42
C HIS A 121 -16.01 -6.08 15.20
N GLU A 122 -16.97 -5.72 14.33
CA GLU A 122 -18.01 -6.67 13.94
C GLU A 122 -17.44 -7.75 13.02
N PRO A 123 -17.93 -9.01 13.17
CA PRO A 123 -17.60 -10.09 12.23
C PRO A 123 -17.98 -9.74 10.79
N VAL A 124 -17.04 -9.97 9.86
CA VAL A 124 -17.22 -9.66 8.43
C VAL A 124 -18.45 -10.36 7.85
N ARG A 125 -18.76 -11.57 8.31
CA ARG A 125 -19.94 -12.36 7.87
C ARG A 125 -21.29 -11.67 8.07
N ARG A 126 -21.36 -10.62 8.91
CA ARG A 126 -22.60 -9.84 9.08
C ARG A 126 -22.92 -8.97 7.87
N ALA A 127 -21.90 -8.59 7.10
CA ALA A 127 -22.03 -7.72 5.93
C ALA A 127 -21.71 -8.45 4.62
N VAL A 128 -20.98 -9.57 4.68
CA VAL A 128 -20.53 -10.35 3.52
C VAL A 128 -20.93 -11.81 3.73
N ASP A 129 -21.94 -12.24 2.93
CA ASP A 129 -22.45 -13.60 2.90
C ASP A 129 -22.06 -14.25 1.55
N ASP A 130 -20.86 -14.83 1.51
CA ASP A 130 -20.30 -15.48 0.31
C ASP A 130 -19.59 -16.80 0.61
N GLY A 131 -19.86 -17.38 1.79
CA GLY A 131 -19.26 -18.62 2.25
C GLY A 131 -17.83 -18.50 2.79
N GLY A 132 -17.12 -17.42 2.49
CA GLY A 132 -15.71 -17.29 2.86
C GLY A 132 -15.46 -17.00 4.34
N PHE A 133 -16.50 -16.66 5.09
CA PHE A 133 -16.45 -16.42 6.54
C PHE A 133 -17.39 -17.39 7.30
N ASP A 134 -17.64 -18.56 6.74
CA ASP A 134 -18.43 -19.59 7.42
C ASP A 134 -17.61 -20.35 8.46
N GLY A 135 -18.33 -21.11 9.29
CA GLY A 135 -17.75 -21.92 10.35
C GLY A 135 -17.30 -21.12 11.58
N PRO A 136 -16.87 -21.82 12.64
CA PRO A 136 -16.56 -21.18 13.91
C PRO A 136 -15.28 -20.34 13.86
N HIS A 137 -14.28 -20.73 13.07
CA HIS A 137 -12.99 -20.02 12.97
C HIS A 137 -13.14 -18.77 12.08
N ASN A 138 -13.42 -18.93 10.79
CA ASN A 138 -13.55 -17.80 9.88
C ASN A 138 -14.71 -16.86 10.25
N GLY A 139 -15.78 -17.41 10.84
CA GLY A 139 -16.94 -16.63 11.26
C GLY A 139 -16.68 -15.67 12.44
N ALA A 140 -15.56 -15.81 13.14
CA ALA A 140 -15.13 -14.88 14.18
C ALA A 140 -14.25 -13.73 13.65
N ILE A 141 -13.85 -13.79 12.39
CA ILE A 141 -12.97 -12.78 11.77
C ILE A 141 -13.73 -11.47 11.62
N THR A 142 -13.09 -10.37 12.09
CA THR A 142 -13.59 -9.00 11.99
C THR A 142 -12.86 -8.22 10.89
N TRP A 143 -13.40 -7.06 10.50
CA TRP A 143 -12.71 -6.12 9.62
C TRP A 143 -11.36 -5.68 10.19
N HIS A 144 -11.31 -5.44 11.52
CA HIS A 144 -10.09 -5.12 12.26
C HIS A 144 -9.02 -6.21 12.07
N HIS A 145 -9.38 -7.48 12.20
CA HIS A 145 -8.44 -8.59 12.02
C HIS A 145 -7.88 -8.66 10.59
N LEU A 146 -8.72 -8.45 9.56
CA LEU A 146 -8.26 -8.43 8.18
C LEU A 146 -7.33 -7.24 7.90
N LEU A 147 -7.70 -6.05 8.38
CA LEU A 147 -6.94 -4.82 8.17
C LEU A 147 -5.58 -4.83 8.87
N GLN A 148 -5.47 -5.47 10.04
CA GLN A 148 -4.21 -5.64 10.76
C GLN A 148 -3.39 -6.86 10.34
N GLN A 149 -3.90 -7.70 9.45
CA GLN A 149 -3.32 -9.00 9.10
C GLN A 149 -3.18 -9.97 10.29
N THR A 150 -4.17 -9.95 11.17
CA THR A 150 -4.30 -10.86 12.31
C THR A 150 -5.48 -11.81 12.16
N SER A 151 -6.05 -11.92 10.95
CA SER A 151 -7.29 -12.67 10.72
C SER A 151 -7.14 -14.18 10.87
N GLU A 152 -5.95 -14.73 10.57
CA GLU A 152 -5.76 -16.18 10.50
C GLU A 152 -6.80 -16.87 9.61
N TRP A 153 -7.35 -16.15 8.62
CA TRP A 153 -8.32 -16.70 7.69
C TRP A 153 -7.78 -17.95 7.03
N GLU A 154 -8.58 -19.00 7.00
CA GLU A 154 -8.26 -20.28 6.37
C GLU A 154 -9.13 -20.50 5.14
N GLY A 155 -8.48 -20.83 4.03
CA GLY A 155 -9.19 -21.19 2.82
C GLY A 155 -8.35 -21.06 1.57
N GLU A 156 -9.06 -21.25 0.45
CA GLU A 156 -8.51 -21.07 -0.88
C GLU A 156 -9.24 -19.93 -1.60
N LEU A 157 -8.50 -19.08 -2.27
CA LEU A 157 -9.04 -18.01 -3.09
C LEU A 157 -8.29 -17.95 -4.42
N TRP A 158 -9.04 -18.04 -5.52
CA TRP A 158 -8.50 -17.97 -6.89
C TRP A 158 -7.46 -19.05 -7.21
N GLY A 159 -7.57 -20.25 -6.62
CA GLY A 159 -6.61 -21.33 -6.76
C GLY A 159 -5.34 -21.18 -5.92
N LYS A 160 -5.34 -20.24 -4.96
CA LYS A 160 -4.26 -20.03 -4.01
C LYS A 160 -4.77 -20.29 -2.59
N PRO A 161 -4.36 -21.38 -1.93
CA PRO A 161 -4.64 -21.56 -0.51
C PRO A 161 -3.84 -20.58 0.35
N ASP A 162 -4.39 -20.13 1.48
CA ASP A 162 -3.68 -19.24 2.41
C ASP A 162 -2.38 -19.86 2.93
N LEU A 163 -2.30 -21.19 2.94
CA LEU A 163 -1.13 -21.98 3.30
C LEU A 163 0.13 -21.56 2.53
N VAL A 164 0.01 -21.21 1.24
CA VAL A 164 1.19 -20.91 0.41
C VAL A 164 1.97 -19.69 0.90
N ASP A 165 1.33 -18.84 1.67
CA ASP A 165 1.93 -17.61 2.18
C ASP A 165 2.08 -17.62 3.72
N ARG A 166 1.81 -18.75 4.39
CA ARG A 166 2.09 -18.93 5.82
C ARG A 166 3.59 -18.96 6.09
N ASN A 167 3.99 -18.55 7.27
CA ASN A 167 5.38 -18.47 7.72
C ASN A 167 6.26 -17.51 6.89
N ARG A 168 5.64 -16.50 6.27
CA ARG A 168 6.37 -15.49 5.49
C ARG A 168 7.05 -14.46 6.39
N SER A 169 8.30 -14.13 6.09
CA SER A 169 8.97 -12.96 6.68
C SER A 169 8.44 -11.66 6.06
N ALA A 170 8.25 -10.63 6.85
CA ALA A 170 7.86 -9.31 6.38
C ALA A 170 8.26 -8.20 7.37
N GLY A 171 8.60 -7.00 6.89
CA GLY A 171 8.90 -5.85 7.72
C GLY A 171 10.06 -6.06 8.70
N GLY A 172 11.09 -6.80 8.32
CA GLY A 172 12.23 -7.12 9.18
C GLY A 172 11.95 -8.21 10.23
N ARG A 173 10.70 -8.71 10.33
CA ARG A 173 10.37 -9.83 11.23
C ARG A 173 10.77 -11.15 10.58
N PRO A 174 11.45 -12.04 11.33
CA PRO A 174 11.81 -13.35 10.81
C PRO A 174 10.56 -14.19 10.56
N ALA A 175 10.67 -15.13 9.61
CA ALA A 175 9.67 -16.16 9.42
C ALA A 175 9.59 -17.07 10.65
N THR A 176 8.39 -17.57 10.97
CA THR A 176 8.17 -18.53 12.07
C THR A 176 8.47 -19.97 11.65
N GLY A 177 8.70 -20.20 10.36
CA GLY A 177 9.02 -21.49 9.76
C GLY A 177 9.38 -21.33 8.29
N LYS A 178 9.42 -22.43 7.53
CA LYS A 178 9.59 -22.36 6.09
C LYS A 178 8.30 -21.87 5.43
N LYS A 179 8.38 -20.82 4.60
CA LYS A 179 7.23 -20.31 3.84
C LYS A 179 6.48 -21.45 3.13
N GLY A 180 5.16 -21.41 3.18
CA GLY A 180 4.29 -22.39 2.54
C GLY A 180 4.20 -23.73 3.26
N THR A 181 4.68 -23.85 4.50
CA THR A 181 4.51 -25.06 5.32
C THR A 181 3.37 -24.91 6.30
N HIS A 182 2.78 -26.05 6.64
CA HIS A 182 1.69 -26.11 7.64
C HIS A 182 2.17 -25.62 9.00
N ARG A 183 1.33 -24.89 9.66
CA ARG A 183 1.28 -24.62 11.10
C ARG A 183 -0.17 -24.57 11.55
N ASP A 184 -0.42 -24.86 12.80
CA ASP A 184 -1.75 -24.69 13.38
C ASP A 184 -2.14 -23.21 13.39
N LEU A 185 -3.38 -22.93 12.99
CA LEU A 185 -3.92 -21.59 13.04
C LEU A 185 -4.21 -21.17 14.48
N GLN A 186 -3.92 -19.93 14.76
CA GLN A 186 -4.28 -19.33 16.03
C GLN A 186 -5.68 -18.70 15.95
N PRO A 187 -6.36 -18.42 17.05
CA PRO A 187 -7.62 -17.68 17.02
C PRO A 187 -7.46 -16.33 16.28
N PRO A 188 -8.47 -15.90 15.52
CA PRO A 188 -8.46 -14.57 14.88
C PRO A 188 -8.14 -13.46 15.90
N GLY A 189 -7.20 -12.59 15.55
CA GLY A 189 -6.74 -11.50 16.40
C GLY A 189 -5.56 -11.84 17.33
N SER A 190 -5.08 -13.10 17.36
CA SER A 190 -4.02 -13.53 18.28
C SER A 190 -2.66 -13.79 17.63
N PHE A 191 -2.58 -13.76 16.29
CA PHE A 191 -1.34 -13.98 15.55
C PHE A 191 -1.26 -13.02 14.36
N TRP A 192 -0.14 -12.34 14.19
CA TRP A 192 0.13 -11.47 13.06
C TRP A 192 0.92 -12.20 11.97
N GLU A 193 0.41 -12.21 10.76
CA GLU A 193 1.08 -12.79 9.61
C GLU A 193 0.77 -12.04 8.32
N TYR A 194 1.82 -11.64 7.61
CA TYR A 194 1.70 -10.98 6.31
C TYR A 194 1.38 -12.01 5.23
N ASN A 195 0.11 -12.07 4.81
CA ASN A 195 -0.40 -13.10 3.91
C ASN A 195 -1.25 -12.48 2.78
N ASP A 196 -0.78 -12.63 1.54
CA ASP A 196 -1.42 -11.99 0.38
C ASP A 196 -2.77 -12.65 0.01
N VAL A 197 -2.96 -13.94 0.29
CA VAL A 197 -4.27 -14.58 0.07
C VAL A 197 -5.33 -13.99 0.99
N ARG A 198 -4.96 -13.73 2.26
CA ARG A 198 -5.85 -13.09 3.25
C ARG A 198 -6.15 -11.64 2.89
N VAL A 199 -5.20 -10.93 2.29
CA VAL A 199 -5.45 -9.58 1.76
C VAL A 199 -6.36 -9.62 0.54
N ASN A 200 -6.20 -10.59 -0.35
CA ASN A 200 -7.13 -10.79 -1.46
C ASN A 200 -8.54 -11.16 -0.96
N ARG A 201 -8.65 -11.87 0.17
CA ARG A 201 -9.93 -12.12 0.85
C ARG A 201 -10.58 -10.82 1.35
N LEU A 202 -9.79 -9.90 1.92
CA LEU A 202 -10.27 -8.56 2.26
C LEU A 202 -10.73 -7.78 1.02
N SER A 203 -9.95 -7.83 -0.08
CA SER A 203 -10.34 -7.18 -1.34
C SER A 203 -11.69 -7.68 -1.84
N LEU A 204 -11.91 -8.99 -1.84
CA LEU A 204 -13.20 -9.57 -2.22
C LEU A 204 -14.33 -9.16 -1.25
N ALA A 205 -14.05 -9.13 0.07
CA ALA A 205 -15.03 -8.69 1.06
C ALA A 205 -15.45 -7.23 0.83
N LEU A 206 -14.48 -6.35 0.56
CA LEU A 206 -14.77 -4.95 0.21
C LEU A 206 -15.55 -4.84 -1.10
N LEU A 207 -15.21 -5.63 -2.12
CA LEU A 207 -15.98 -5.66 -3.38
C LEU A 207 -17.44 -6.06 -3.13
N ARG A 208 -17.67 -7.09 -2.31
CA ARG A 208 -19.03 -7.53 -1.92
C ARG A 208 -19.79 -6.45 -1.16
N LEU A 209 -19.09 -5.71 -0.29
CA LEU A 209 -19.64 -4.62 0.50
C LEU A 209 -20.03 -3.42 -0.35
N TRP A 210 -19.13 -2.97 -1.24
CA TRP A 210 -19.36 -1.85 -2.16
C TRP A 210 -20.34 -2.19 -3.29
N ARG A 211 -20.45 -3.47 -3.67
CA ARG A 211 -21.26 -3.97 -4.81
C ARG A 211 -20.92 -3.29 -6.14
N ARG A 212 -19.75 -2.72 -6.24
CA ARG A 212 -19.20 -1.99 -7.39
C ARG A 212 -17.71 -2.34 -7.58
N PRO A 213 -17.16 -2.28 -8.81
CA PRO A 213 -15.72 -2.42 -9.02
C PRO A 213 -14.93 -1.49 -8.11
N LEU A 214 -14.01 -2.03 -7.30
CA LEU A 214 -13.18 -1.22 -6.39
C LEU A 214 -12.36 -0.15 -7.11
N PRO A 215 -11.82 -0.37 -8.34
CA PRO A 215 -11.16 0.70 -9.10
C PRO A 215 -12.09 1.88 -9.43
N GLU A 216 -13.37 1.65 -9.70
CA GLU A 216 -14.34 2.71 -9.94
C GLU A 216 -14.60 3.52 -8.68
N VAL A 217 -14.77 2.83 -7.53
CA VAL A 217 -14.95 3.49 -6.23
C VAL A 217 -13.73 4.33 -5.88
N PHE A 218 -12.52 3.77 -6.09
CA PHE A 218 -11.27 4.48 -5.81
C PHE A 218 -11.07 5.69 -6.71
N ARG A 219 -11.37 5.54 -8.01
CA ARG A 219 -11.33 6.65 -8.97
C ARG A 219 -12.24 7.81 -8.55
N GLU A 220 -13.52 7.51 -8.32
CA GLU A 220 -14.56 8.51 -8.05
C GLU A 220 -14.33 9.22 -6.72
N LEU A 221 -13.96 8.45 -5.67
CA LEU A 221 -13.95 8.96 -4.30
C LEU A 221 -12.56 9.42 -3.83
N VAL A 222 -11.50 9.07 -4.56
CA VAL A 222 -10.12 9.43 -4.18
C VAL A 222 -9.39 10.11 -5.33
N MET A 223 -9.20 9.40 -6.45
CA MET A 223 -8.28 9.85 -7.50
C MET A 223 -8.75 11.12 -8.21
N GLU A 224 -10.02 11.19 -8.59
CA GLU A 224 -10.59 12.41 -9.20
C GLU A 224 -10.60 13.60 -8.22
N PRO A 225 -11.03 13.47 -6.97
CA PRO A 225 -10.97 14.56 -5.98
C PRO A 225 -9.57 15.11 -5.72
N ILE A 226 -8.52 14.28 -5.76
CA ILE A 226 -7.13 14.74 -5.57
C ILE A 226 -6.47 15.21 -6.88
N GLY A 227 -7.18 15.23 -7.99
CA GLY A 227 -6.66 15.65 -9.29
C GLY A 227 -5.61 14.69 -9.87
N ALA A 228 -5.72 13.40 -9.57
CA ALA A 228 -4.84 12.40 -10.15
C ALA A 228 -5.16 12.16 -11.63
N SER A 229 -4.21 11.60 -12.37
CA SER A 229 -4.39 11.22 -13.77
C SER A 229 -5.46 10.14 -13.94
N ARG A 230 -5.76 9.80 -15.19
CA ARG A 230 -6.63 8.67 -15.53
C ARG A 230 -5.86 7.45 -16.02
N ASP A 231 -4.54 7.51 -16.01
CA ASP A 231 -3.68 6.51 -16.64
C ASP A 231 -3.36 5.32 -15.74
N TRP A 232 -3.73 5.39 -14.45
CA TRP A 232 -3.55 4.29 -13.51
C TRP A 232 -4.57 3.16 -13.74
N GLU A 233 -4.17 1.94 -13.40
CA GLU A 233 -5.00 0.74 -13.53
C GLU A 233 -4.91 -0.08 -12.23
N TRP A 234 -5.98 -0.80 -11.89
CA TRP A 234 -5.96 -1.76 -10.78
C TRP A 234 -6.59 -3.08 -11.22
N HIS A 235 -5.78 -4.12 -11.32
CA HIS A 235 -6.18 -5.42 -11.85
C HIS A 235 -6.26 -6.49 -10.77
N GLY A 236 -7.15 -7.46 -10.99
CA GLY A 236 -7.17 -8.73 -10.29
C GLY A 236 -6.47 -9.82 -11.11
N TYR A 237 -6.90 -11.05 -10.88
CA TYR A 237 -6.44 -12.24 -11.59
C TYR A 237 -7.42 -12.65 -12.69
N ARG A 238 -6.95 -13.39 -13.71
CA ARG A 238 -7.81 -13.88 -14.80
C ARG A 238 -9.00 -14.73 -14.33
N ASN A 239 -8.92 -15.31 -13.12
CA ASN A 239 -9.95 -16.11 -12.48
C ASN A 239 -10.62 -15.41 -11.28
N SER A 240 -10.35 -14.14 -10.99
CA SER A 240 -10.88 -13.42 -9.82
C SER A 240 -12.21 -12.70 -10.09
N TYR A 241 -13.04 -13.23 -10.98
CA TYR A 241 -14.35 -12.65 -11.26
C TYR A 241 -15.44 -13.28 -10.38
N VAL A 242 -16.31 -12.42 -9.88
CA VAL A 242 -17.50 -12.80 -9.12
C VAL A 242 -18.73 -12.17 -9.72
N GLU A 243 -19.89 -12.78 -9.48
CA GLU A 243 -21.17 -12.19 -9.86
C GLU A 243 -21.74 -11.38 -8.68
N ILE A 244 -22.12 -10.14 -8.97
CA ILE A 244 -22.81 -9.23 -8.04
C ILE A 244 -23.92 -8.53 -8.83
N ASP A 245 -25.16 -8.68 -8.39
CA ASP A 245 -26.35 -8.07 -9.02
C ASP A 245 -26.46 -8.39 -10.54
N GLY A 246 -26.15 -9.65 -10.92
CA GLY A 246 -26.17 -10.09 -12.32
C GLY A 246 -25.02 -9.54 -13.17
N LYS A 247 -24.04 -8.86 -12.56
CA LYS A 247 -22.84 -8.34 -13.25
C LYS A 247 -21.60 -9.13 -12.84
N ARG A 248 -20.81 -9.49 -13.84
CA ARG A 248 -19.49 -10.12 -13.62
C ARG A 248 -18.45 -9.05 -13.33
N ILE A 249 -17.97 -9.01 -12.09
CA ILE A 249 -17.03 -7.99 -11.60
C ILE A 249 -15.73 -8.66 -11.15
N GLN A 250 -14.58 -8.07 -11.51
CA GLN A 250 -13.28 -8.56 -11.08
C GLN A 250 -12.94 -8.08 -9.66
N SER A 251 -12.57 -9.01 -8.79
CA SER A 251 -11.91 -8.70 -7.53
C SER A 251 -10.44 -8.37 -7.80
N VAL A 252 -9.98 -7.22 -7.35
CA VAL A 252 -8.60 -6.76 -7.57
C VAL A 252 -7.62 -7.43 -6.63
N SER A 253 -6.36 -7.58 -7.08
CA SER A 253 -5.28 -8.04 -6.22
C SER A 253 -4.83 -6.94 -5.26
N GLY A 254 -4.71 -7.29 -3.98
CA GLY A 254 -4.24 -6.37 -2.94
C GLY A 254 -2.72 -6.28 -2.80
N GLY A 255 -1.95 -7.13 -3.48
CA GLY A 255 -0.51 -7.17 -3.26
C GLY A 255 0.34 -7.52 -4.47
N SER A 256 -0.27 -7.93 -5.57
CA SER A 256 0.41 -8.33 -6.81
C SER A 256 1.36 -9.52 -6.67
N HIS A 257 1.16 -10.34 -5.65
CA HIS A 257 2.03 -11.50 -5.39
C HIS A 257 2.04 -12.47 -6.60
N TRP A 258 0.91 -12.60 -7.28
CA TRP A 258 0.76 -13.39 -8.51
C TRP A 258 0.37 -12.51 -9.69
N GLY A 259 0.97 -11.32 -9.79
CA GLY A 259 0.59 -10.30 -10.76
C GLY A 259 -0.68 -9.53 -10.38
N GLY A 260 -1.23 -8.77 -11.31
CA GLY A 260 -2.32 -7.84 -11.01
C GLY A 260 -1.88 -6.70 -10.10
N GLY A 261 -2.83 -6.10 -9.37
CA GLY A 261 -2.55 -4.96 -8.49
C GLY A 261 -2.53 -3.63 -9.23
N VAL A 262 -1.95 -2.61 -8.62
CA VAL A 262 -2.00 -1.23 -9.10
C VAL A 262 -0.80 -0.90 -9.98
N PHE A 263 -1.08 -0.43 -11.19
CA PHE A 263 -0.13 0.22 -12.09
C PHE A 263 -0.40 1.72 -12.03
N ILE A 264 0.59 2.51 -11.67
CA ILE A 264 0.45 3.94 -11.41
C ILE A 264 1.82 4.61 -11.49
N HIS A 265 1.87 5.87 -11.87
CA HIS A 265 3.10 6.65 -11.86
C HIS A 265 3.38 7.32 -10.50
N ALA A 266 4.64 7.74 -10.28
CA ALA A 266 5.11 8.26 -9.01
C ALA A 266 4.36 9.53 -8.56
N ARG A 267 3.98 10.41 -9.48
CA ARG A 267 3.28 11.66 -9.16
C ARG A 267 1.88 11.41 -8.57
N ASP A 268 1.12 10.45 -9.11
CA ASP A 268 -0.18 10.10 -8.52
C ASP A 268 -0.03 9.42 -7.16
N GLN A 269 1.01 8.60 -6.96
CA GLN A 269 1.33 8.08 -5.62
C GLN A 269 1.63 9.21 -4.63
N ALA A 270 2.34 10.25 -5.07
CA ALA A 270 2.64 11.41 -4.23
C ALA A 270 1.38 12.20 -3.85
N ARG A 271 0.37 12.31 -4.75
CA ARG A 271 -0.93 12.90 -4.41
C ARG A 271 -1.66 12.11 -3.33
N ILE A 272 -1.67 10.78 -3.43
CA ILE A 272 -2.24 9.91 -2.39
C ILE A 272 -1.45 10.09 -1.08
N GLY A 273 -0.12 10.12 -1.14
CA GLY A 273 0.74 10.39 0.02
C GLY A 273 0.41 11.74 0.67
N LEU A 274 0.21 12.79 -0.12
CA LEU A 274 -0.15 14.12 0.37
C LEU A 274 -1.54 14.14 1.03
N LEU A 275 -2.55 13.47 0.45
CA LEU A 275 -3.86 13.28 1.07
C LEU A 275 -3.71 12.65 2.47
N MET A 276 -2.90 11.61 2.58
CA MET A 276 -2.69 10.89 3.84
C MET A 276 -1.88 11.72 4.84
N SER A 277 -0.88 12.48 4.39
CA SER A 277 -0.12 13.43 5.21
C SER A 277 -1.02 14.51 5.85
N ARG A 278 -2.06 14.91 5.13
CA ARG A 278 -3.04 15.92 5.56
C ARG A 278 -4.28 15.34 6.24
N GLY A 279 -4.16 14.14 6.78
CA GLY A 279 -5.22 13.51 7.56
C GLY A 279 -6.52 13.29 6.79
N GLY A 280 -6.43 12.99 5.50
CA GLY A 280 -7.59 12.69 4.65
C GLY A 280 -8.33 13.93 4.12
N GLU A 281 -7.72 15.10 4.19
CA GLU A 281 -8.28 16.36 3.67
C GLU A 281 -7.60 16.78 2.37
N TRP A 282 -8.38 17.27 1.42
CA TRP A 282 -7.89 17.80 0.15
C TRP A 282 -8.65 19.06 -0.23
N ASN A 283 -7.95 20.18 -0.30
CA ASN A 283 -8.48 21.48 -0.73
C ASN A 283 -9.84 21.83 -0.07
N GLY A 284 -9.90 21.71 1.26
CA GLY A 284 -11.09 21.99 2.06
C GLY A 284 -12.17 20.89 2.04
N SER A 285 -11.98 19.83 1.25
CA SER A 285 -12.89 18.69 1.22
C SER A 285 -12.32 17.53 2.01
N ARG A 286 -13.14 16.90 2.86
CA ARG A 286 -12.75 15.73 3.62
C ARG A 286 -13.05 14.46 2.82
N ILE A 287 -12.01 13.78 2.37
CA ILE A 287 -12.12 12.52 1.63
C ILE A 287 -12.20 11.34 2.58
N LEU A 288 -11.35 11.34 3.63
CA LEU A 288 -11.36 10.35 4.71
C LEU A 288 -11.53 11.02 6.06
N SER A 289 -12.27 10.41 6.98
CA SER A 289 -12.42 10.92 8.34
C SER A 289 -11.10 10.93 9.11
N ARG A 290 -10.94 11.85 10.05
CA ARG A 290 -9.81 11.85 10.99
C ARG A 290 -9.80 10.58 11.82
N GLU A 291 -10.97 10.13 12.22
CA GLU A 291 -11.13 8.88 12.97
C GLU A 291 -10.53 7.69 12.21
N TRP A 292 -10.78 7.58 10.91
CA TRP A 292 -10.17 6.50 10.13
C TRP A 292 -8.64 6.63 10.03
N ILE A 293 -8.13 7.85 9.82
CA ILE A 293 -6.68 8.11 9.79
C ILE A 293 -6.02 7.72 11.12
N GLU A 294 -6.64 8.04 12.25
CA GLU A 294 -6.16 7.64 13.58
C GLU A 294 -6.18 6.13 13.75
N ARG A 295 -7.28 5.46 13.38
CA ARG A 295 -7.42 4.00 13.44
C ARG A 295 -6.39 3.28 12.57
N MET A 296 -6.17 3.74 11.35
CA MET A 296 -5.21 3.09 10.44
C MET A 296 -3.76 3.25 10.89
N ARG A 297 -3.45 4.31 11.64
CA ARG A 297 -2.13 4.58 12.23
C ARG A 297 -1.97 4.03 13.65
N ALA A 298 -3.02 3.46 14.23
CA ALA A 298 -2.92 2.79 15.52
C ALA A 298 -2.08 1.50 15.38
N PRO A 299 -0.97 1.36 16.14
CA PRO A 299 -0.11 0.19 16.04
C PRO A 299 -0.86 -1.09 16.44
N CYS A 300 -0.66 -2.16 15.66
CA CYS A 300 -1.11 -3.49 16.04
C CYS A 300 -0.33 -3.97 17.27
N ALA A 301 -1.04 -4.44 18.30
CA ALA A 301 -0.42 -4.94 19.53
C ALA A 301 0.56 -6.10 19.27
N LEU A 302 0.31 -6.91 18.23
CA LEU A 302 1.16 -8.05 17.86
C LEU A 302 2.32 -7.64 16.93
N ASN A 303 2.22 -6.48 16.27
CA ASN A 303 3.26 -5.92 15.41
C ASN A 303 3.18 -4.39 15.41
N PRO A 304 3.91 -3.68 16.27
CA PRO A 304 3.86 -2.23 16.39
C PRO A 304 4.25 -1.46 15.10
N GLN A 305 4.93 -2.14 14.17
CA GLN A 305 5.30 -1.59 12.87
C GLN A 305 4.15 -1.61 11.85
N TYR A 306 2.96 -2.07 12.23
CA TYR A 306 1.85 -2.27 11.30
C TYR A 306 0.53 -1.73 11.87
N GLY A 307 -0.17 -0.95 11.06
CA GLY A 307 -1.53 -0.49 11.32
C GLY A 307 -2.53 -1.19 10.40
N TYR A 308 -3.54 -0.45 9.91
CA TYR A 308 -4.48 -0.99 8.91
C TYR A 308 -3.86 -0.95 7.51
N LEU A 309 -3.08 -1.97 7.17
CA LEU A 309 -2.38 -2.13 5.88
C LEU A 309 -1.36 -1.01 5.57
N TRP A 310 -0.89 -0.33 6.59
CA TRP A 310 0.18 0.66 6.53
C TRP A 310 1.33 0.25 7.42
N TRP A 311 2.56 0.48 6.95
CA TRP A 311 3.78 0.30 7.72
C TRP A 311 4.04 1.55 8.56
N LEU A 312 4.23 1.35 9.86
CA LEU A 312 4.42 2.42 10.84
C LEU A 312 5.86 2.45 11.31
N ASN A 313 6.40 3.63 11.55
CA ASN A 313 7.75 3.81 12.09
C ASN A 313 7.77 4.08 13.61
N THR A 314 6.73 3.67 14.33
CA THR A 314 6.46 4.03 15.74
C THR A 314 7.63 3.75 16.67
N ASP A 315 8.37 2.65 16.46
CA ASP A 315 9.54 2.26 17.23
C ASP A 315 10.87 2.59 16.50
N ARG A 316 10.79 3.23 15.34
CA ARG A 316 11.90 3.56 14.44
C ARG A 316 12.73 2.35 13.99
N SER A 317 12.17 1.14 14.07
CA SER A 317 12.90 -0.06 13.67
C SER A 317 12.88 -0.31 12.17
N LEU A 318 11.87 0.18 11.44
CA LEU A 318 11.84 0.10 9.97
C LEU A 318 12.79 1.11 9.33
N PHE A 319 12.76 2.34 9.82
CA PHE A 319 13.55 3.46 9.32
C PHE A 319 14.14 4.25 10.50
N PRO A 320 15.29 3.79 11.04
CA PRO A 320 15.94 4.43 12.20
C PRO A 320 16.28 5.90 11.98
N SER A 321 16.52 6.29 10.73
CA SER A 321 16.91 7.65 10.36
C SER A 321 15.73 8.61 10.20
N ALA A 322 14.49 8.11 10.25
CA ALA A 322 13.28 8.90 10.04
C ALA A 322 12.45 9.06 11.33
N PRO A 323 11.54 10.06 11.41
CA PRO A 323 10.68 10.27 12.58
C PRO A 323 9.78 9.09 12.91
N ALA A 324 9.49 8.91 14.21
CA ALA A 324 8.56 7.89 14.69
C ALA A 324 7.10 8.13 14.25
N SER A 325 6.74 9.37 13.96
CA SER A 325 5.43 9.75 13.39
C SER A 325 5.23 9.31 11.94
N GLY A 326 6.33 8.96 11.25
CA GLY A 326 6.29 8.55 9.86
C GLY A 326 5.60 7.21 9.64
N PHE A 327 4.96 7.07 8.49
CA PHE A 327 4.34 5.83 8.05
C PHE A 327 4.47 5.69 6.53
N SER A 328 4.21 4.50 6.02
CA SER A 328 4.43 4.26 4.58
C SER A 328 3.53 3.19 3.98
N ALA A 329 3.27 3.35 2.68
CA ALA A 329 2.86 2.27 1.81
C ALA A 329 4.11 1.67 1.17
N SER A 330 4.30 0.35 1.32
CA SER A 330 5.51 -0.34 0.87
C SER A 330 5.18 -1.52 -0.03
N GLY A 331 5.90 -1.65 -1.14
CA GLY A 331 5.75 -2.74 -2.09
C GLY A 331 7.09 -3.41 -2.41
N ALA A 332 7.00 -4.65 -2.86
CA ALA A 332 8.15 -5.42 -3.32
C ALA A 332 8.88 -4.68 -4.46
N GLY A 333 10.12 -5.04 -4.73
CA GLY A 333 10.96 -4.35 -5.71
C GLY A 333 11.40 -2.95 -5.28
N GLY A 334 11.19 -2.57 -4.01
CA GLY A 334 11.66 -1.29 -3.49
C GLY A 334 10.70 -0.12 -3.65
N ASN A 335 9.44 -0.40 -4.01
CA ASN A 335 8.41 0.64 -4.09
C ASN A 335 8.05 1.14 -2.69
N LEU A 336 8.07 2.47 -2.49
CA LEU A 336 7.77 3.10 -1.22
C LEU A 336 7.08 4.45 -1.44
N THR A 337 6.00 4.70 -0.70
CA THR A 337 5.47 6.04 -0.45
C THR A 337 5.66 6.32 1.03
N TRP A 338 6.69 7.07 1.37
CA TRP A 338 6.99 7.54 2.72
C TRP A 338 6.22 8.81 3.01
N ILE A 339 5.65 8.91 4.20
CA ILE A 339 4.84 10.03 4.65
C ILE A 339 5.31 10.46 6.04
N ASP A 340 5.73 11.70 6.16
CA ASP A 340 6.07 12.36 7.41
C ASP A 340 5.08 13.52 7.63
N PRO A 341 4.02 13.30 8.42
CA PRO A 341 2.99 14.31 8.59
C PRO A 341 3.41 15.49 9.49
N GLU A 342 4.44 15.31 10.33
CA GLU A 342 4.94 16.38 11.22
C GLU A 342 5.74 17.43 10.44
N ASN A 343 6.54 16.98 9.47
CA ASN A 343 7.32 17.85 8.60
C ASN A 343 6.65 18.12 7.25
N GLU A 344 5.42 17.64 7.03
CA GLU A 344 4.70 17.69 5.74
C GLU A 344 5.53 17.23 4.54
N ILE A 345 6.32 16.15 4.73
CA ILE A 345 7.14 15.54 3.67
C ILE A 345 6.45 14.29 3.14
N VAL A 346 6.41 14.16 1.82
CA VAL A 346 6.05 12.92 1.13
C VAL A 346 7.20 12.56 0.19
N ALA A 347 7.71 11.34 0.28
CA ALA A 347 8.72 10.83 -0.65
C ALA A 347 8.22 9.57 -1.34
N VAL A 348 8.20 9.57 -2.67
CA VAL A 348 7.91 8.39 -3.47
C VAL A 348 9.20 7.87 -4.06
N LEU A 349 9.47 6.59 -3.82
CA LEU A 349 10.64 5.86 -4.33
C LEU A 349 10.14 4.68 -5.16
N ARG A 350 10.61 4.58 -6.38
CA ARG A 350 10.30 3.46 -7.26
C ARG A 350 11.59 2.73 -7.59
N TRP A 351 11.57 1.42 -7.40
CA TRP A 351 12.64 0.50 -7.78
C TRP A 351 13.99 0.75 -7.08
N ILE A 352 13.97 1.28 -5.86
CA ILE A 352 15.15 1.37 -5.00
C ILE A 352 15.42 0.00 -4.33
N ASP A 353 16.67 -0.35 -4.08
CA ASP A 353 17.01 -1.48 -3.23
C ASP A 353 16.34 -1.29 -1.84
N PRO A 354 15.54 -2.26 -1.37
CA PRO A 354 14.92 -2.18 -0.04
C PRO A 354 15.90 -1.88 1.09
N ALA A 355 17.14 -2.37 1.01
CA ALA A 355 18.18 -2.12 2.00
C ALA A 355 18.70 -0.67 1.98
N ALA A 356 18.53 0.03 0.87
CA ALA A 356 18.97 1.42 0.71
C ALA A 356 17.93 2.46 1.18
N ARG A 357 16.70 2.07 1.48
CA ARG A 357 15.60 3.01 1.82
C ARG A 357 15.92 3.90 3.02
N ASP A 358 16.45 3.34 4.11
CA ASP A 358 16.84 4.13 5.29
C ASP A 358 18.01 5.07 5.00
N GLY A 359 18.95 4.64 4.14
CA GLY A 359 20.04 5.49 3.64
C GLY A 359 19.55 6.72 2.89
N PHE A 360 18.53 6.57 2.05
CA PHE A 360 17.85 7.68 1.40
C PHE A 360 17.19 8.62 2.41
N LEU A 361 16.40 8.07 3.34
CA LEU A 361 15.71 8.86 4.37
C LEU A 361 16.71 9.60 5.27
N ARG A 362 17.84 8.98 5.61
CA ARG A 362 18.92 9.63 6.36
C ARG A 362 19.48 10.87 5.66
N LEU A 363 19.62 10.82 4.33
CA LEU A 363 20.08 11.97 3.55
C LEU A 363 18.99 13.04 3.43
N LEU A 364 17.74 12.62 3.21
CA LEU A 364 16.57 13.49 3.11
C LEU A 364 16.30 14.25 4.41
N MET A 365 16.42 13.57 5.55
CA MET A 365 16.08 14.09 6.89
C MET A 365 17.27 14.79 7.57
N LYS A 366 18.39 15.03 6.88
CA LYS A 366 19.46 15.89 7.43
C LYS A 366 18.87 17.24 7.80
N PRO A 367 19.29 17.84 8.95
CA PRO A 367 18.57 18.97 9.52
C PRO A 367 18.29 20.04 8.47
N ILE A 368 17.03 20.27 8.25
CA ILE A 368 16.53 21.46 7.59
C ILE A 368 17.02 22.59 8.48
N ARG A 369 17.84 23.48 7.94
CA ARG A 369 18.29 24.65 8.70
C ARG A 369 17.06 25.45 9.08
N GLN A 370 16.79 25.51 10.39
CA GLN A 370 15.79 26.40 10.95
C GLN A 370 16.12 27.86 10.68
#